data_db0544f903d0c0fdc9bdb17bff6239a5
#
_entry.id   db0544f903d0c0fdc9bdb17bff6239a5
#
_cell.length_a   1.000
_cell.length_b   1.000
_cell.length_c   1.000
_cell.angle_alpha   90.00
_cell.angle_beta   90.00
_cell.angle_gamma   90.00
#
_symmetry.space_group_name_H-M   'P 1'
#
loop_
_entity.id
_entity.type
_entity.pdbx_description
1 polymer ?
#
loop_
_entity_poly.entity_id
_entity_poly.type
_entity_poly.pdbx_seq_one_letter_code
_entity_poly.pdbx_strand_id
1 'polypeptide(L)'
;MKGNKGIRIAILIVIYLLWLGCTYYVLLPALNPHSIGFWLYLALVVLLPPALVSLFHTSDVKVTKKGVKMVKAVANTPAKILFGAIGACIIIILIGDIAGAKLFHAKGYASILKTEDYEFSEDINQQTALSMIALMDTNSAIRLGNREIGSLSDLVSQYDVSDDYSQIDRNGAPQKVSALRYAGFFKWWGNRDKGVPGYVAVDPVEQNADYVKLEKGMRYVPSAYFNTDLERNIRFHYPTAIFGNTHFEVDEEGNPYYVASVYTYKIGLFGGDTVKGAIICDPTNGDCDYYDVAEIPAWVDDVFDGELLTKQYNWTGELGNGFWNSLFGKKGCKKCTETYNSEDENYVADYGYVAKDGDIWIYTGITSVNDDASNIGFILVNQRTSEAHYYSIAGADENSAMSAAEGEVQEKGYQASFPSLINVYDKPTYVMVLKDASGIVKLYAMVNVEQYNIVTTASNLDDCFSKYKKLVKAGGDEDAVDDGDTNDDGDETKLKDPVDLEVTIASIEYVAIGGDTYVYLEAEDGTILRQKFADNESLISLRIGDKIKVNAQQSETGTYYINTISK
;
A
#
# COMPACT_ATOMS: atom_id res chain seq x y z
N MET A 1 -10.34 64.25 23.36
CA MET A 1 -9.46 63.10 23.67
C MET A 1 -8.85 62.55 22.41
N LYS A 2 -7.66 63.07 22.00
CA LYS A 2 -6.85 62.48 20.90
C LYS A 2 -6.08 61.29 21.47
N GLY A 3 -6.79 60.23 21.82
CA GLY A 3 -6.17 58.99 22.29
C GLY A 3 -5.45 58.29 21.16
N ASN A 4 -4.16 58.34 21.21
CA ASN A 4 -3.13 57.52 20.63
C ASN A 4 -3.57 56.63 19.43
N LYS A 5 -3.78 57.22 18.24
CA LYS A 5 -3.98 56.45 17.01
C LYS A 5 -2.85 55.43 16.81
N GLY A 6 -1.60 55.78 17.19
CA GLY A 6 -0.46 54.88 17.12
C GLY A 6 -0.60 53.61 17.97
N ILE A 7 -1.08 53.77 19.22
CA ILE A 7 -1.31 52.59 20.11
C ILE A 7 -2.39 51.67 19.54
N ARG A 8 -3.49 52.22 19.01
CA ARG A 8 -4.55 51.39 18.38
C ARG A 8 -4.05 50.61 17.16
N ILE A 9 -3.24 51.27 16.31
CA ILE A 9 -2.63 50.61 15.16
C ILE A 9 -1.66 49.52 15.61
N ALA A 10 -0.82 49.81 16.63
CA ALA A 10 0.10 48.79 17.18
C ALA A 10 -0.66 47.57 17.76
N ILE A 11 -1.76 47.77 18.47
CA ILE A 11 -2.61 46.69 19.00
C ILE A 11 -3.21 45.88 17.86
N LEU A 12 -3.73 46.51 16.81
CA LEU A 12 -4.29 45.81 15.65
C LEU A 12 -3.22 44.99 14.92
N ILE A 13 -2.00 45.50 14.78
CA ILE A 13 -0.88 44.74 14.18
C ILE A 13 -0.53 43.54 15.04
N VAL A 14 -0.45 43.70 16.37
CA VAL A 14 -0.16 42.55 17.25
C VAL A 14 -1.25 41.49 17.16
N ILE A 15 -2.53 41.89 17.21
CA ILE A 15 -3.66 40.96 17.05
C ILE A 15 -3.59 40.23 15.70
N TYR A 16 -3.25 40.95 14.63
CA TYR A 16 -3.15 40.37 13.31
C TYR A 16 -1.95 39.39 13.18
N LEU A 17 -0.80 39.71 13.78
CA LEU A 17 0.34 38.79 13.84
C LEU A 17 0.01 37.51 14.64
N LEU A 18 -0.69 37.67 15.77
CA LEU A 18 -1.20 36.53 16.54
C LEU A 18 -2.18 35.69 15.72
N TRP A 19 -3.09 36.35 14.99
CA TRP A 19 -4.01 35.67 14.04
C TRP A 19 -3.25 34.85 13.00
N LEU A 20 -2.23 35.43 12.34
CA LEU A 20 -1.42 34.72 11.35
C LEU A 20 -0.69 33.53 11.99
N GLY A 21 -0.10 33.71 13.17
CA GLY A 21 0.58 32.64 13.89
C GLY A 21 -0.36 31.49 14.26
N CYS A 22 -1.54 31.83 14.84
CA CYS A 22 -2.54 30.84 15.19
C CYS A 22 -3.10 30.08 13.96
N THR A 23 -3.41 30.81 12.90
CA THR A 23 -3.95 30.19 11.67
C THR A 23 -2.92 29.35 10.94
N TYR A 24 -1.66 29.77 10.91
CA TYR A 24 -0.57 28.93 10.36
C TYR A 24 -0.37 27.67 11.20
N TYR A 25 -0.39 27.79 12.53
CA TYR A 25 -0.26 26.65 13.46
C TYR A 25 -1.37 25.62 13.31
N VAL A 26 -2.59 26.06 12.97
CA VAL A 26 -3.78 25.18 12.86
C VAL A 26 -3.97 24.64 11.44
N LEU A 27 -3.81 25.48 10.42
CA LEU A 27 -4.14 25.13 9.03
C LEU A 27 -2.96 24.52 8.27
N LEU A 28 -1.73 24.69 8.76
CA LEU A 28 -0.50 24.12 8.21
C LEU A 28 -0.33 24.25 6.68
N PRO A 29 -0.61 25.42 6.06
CA PRO A 29 -0.51 25.55 4.61
C PRO A 29 0.93 25.37 4.14
N ALA A 30 1.12 24.67 3.02
CA ALA A 30 2.41 24.67 2.35
C ALA A 30 2.68 26.06 1.76
N LEU A 31 3.79 26.70 2.15
CA LEU A 31 4.17 28.03 1.62
C LEU A 31 4.84 27.89 0.24
N ASN A 32 4.09 27.36 -0.73
CA ASN A 32 4.59 27.03 -2.06
C ASN A 32 3.60 27.49 -3.14
N PRO A 33 4.04 28.27 -4.16
CA PRO A 33 3.18 28.73 -5.23
C PRO A 33 2.50 27.63 -6.05
N HIS A 34 3.03 26.41 -6.04
CA HIS A 34 2.44 25.25 -6.70
C HIS A 34 1.29 24.62 -5.89
N SER A 35 1.05 25.08 -4.65
CA SER A 35 -0.08 24.64 -3.84
C SER A 35 -1.26 25.59 -4.01
N ILE A 36 -2.42 25.07 -4.42
CA ILE A 36 -3.68 25.84 -4.43
C ILE A 36 -4.01 26.33 -3.01
N GLY A 37 -3.73 25.51 -2.00
CA GLY A 37 -3.92 25.85 -0.58
C GLY A 37 -3.14 27.09 -0.16
N PHE A 38 -1.94 27.33 -0.71
CA PHE A 38 -1.16 28.56 -0.48
C PHE A 38 -1.91 29.80 -0.94
N TRP A 39 -2.43 29.80 -2.17
CA TRP A 39 -3.16 30.94 -2.72
C TRP A 39 -4.47 31.21 -1.98
N LEU A 40 -5.18 30.15 -1.57
CA LEU A 40 -6.38 30.27 -0.76
C LEU A 40 -6.06 30.81 0.65
N TYR A 41 -5.01 30.32 1.29
CA TYR A 41 -4.55 30.84 2.58
C TYR A 41 -4.15 32.31 2.46
N LEU A 42 -3.39 32.68 1.44
CA LEU A 42 -2.99 34.05 1.17
C LEU A 42 -4.21 34.95 0.95
N ALA A 43 -5.17 34.54 0.15
CA ALA A 43 -6.37 35.31 -0.16
C ALA A 43 -7.29 35.47 1.06
N LEU A 44 -7.65 34.35 1.72
CA LEU A 44 -8.72 34.30 2.72
C LEU A 44 -8.22 34.60 4.16
N VAL A 45 -7.01 34.18 4.49
CA VAL A 45 -6.47 34.29 5.84
C VAL A 45 -5.55 35.50 5.98
N VAL A 46 -4.70 35.75 4.99
CA VAL A 46 -3.73 36.86 5.06
C VAL A 46 -4.33 38.18 4.54
N LEU A 47 -4.97 38.19 3.38
CA LEU A 47 -5.41 39.44 2.73
C LEU A 47 -6.81 39.90 3.11
N LEU A 48 -7.77 38.97 3.31
CA LEU A 48 -9.17 39.31 3.56
C LEU A 48 -9.41 40.05 4.89
N PRO A 49 -8.84 39.65 6.05
CA PRO A 49 -9.10 40.36 7.31
C PRO A 49 -8.68 41.83 7.27
N PRO A 50 -7.46 42.21 6.82
CA PRO A 50 -7.09 43.63 6.74
C PRO A 50 -7.89 44.38 5.67
N ALA A 51 -8.34 43.70 4.59
CA ALA A 51 -9.21 44.31 3.58
C ALA A 51 -10.57 44.72 4.20
N LEU A 52 -11.17 43.82 4.98
CA LEU A 52 -12.42 44.08 5.70
C LEU A 52 -12.25 45.18 6.74
N VAL A 53 -11.20 45.15 7.58
CA VAL A 53 -10.92 46.18 8.54
C VAL A 53 -10.77 47.55 7.86
N SER A 54 -10.06 47.61 6.73
CA SER A 54 -9.88 48.84 5.95
C SER A 54 -11.20 49.33 5.35
N LEU A 55 -12.08 48.43 4.90
CA LEU A 55 -13.42 48.76 4.36
C LEU A 55 -14.32 49.34 5.46
N PHE A 56 -14.38 48.70 6.64
CA PHE A 56 -15.22 49.15 7.73
C PHE A 56 -14.72 50.44 8.41
N HIS A 57 -13.43 50.67 8.42
CA HIS A 57 -12.84 51.89 8.98
C HIS A 57 -13.23 53.17 8.24
N THR A 58 -13.62 53.05 6.99
CA THR A 58 -14.01 54.19 6.11
C THR A 58 -15.51 54.32 5.92
N SER A 59 -16.31 53.50 6.58
CA SER A 59 -17.77 53.58 6.55
C SER A 59 -18.24 54.72 7.46
N ASP A 60 -18.74 55.83 6.89
CA ASP A 60 -19.43 56.88 7.63
C ASP A 60 -20.78 56.35 8.15
N VAL A 61 -20.80 55.95 9.41
CA VAL A 61 -22.04 55.56 10.11
C VAL A 61 -22.74 56.81 10.60
N LYS A 62 -23.78 57.28 9.92
CA LYS A 62 -24.67 58.32 10.41
C LYS A 62 -25.73 57.68 11.29
N VAL A 63 -25.66 57.93 12.59
CA VAL A 63 -26.70 57.59 13.54
C VAL A 63 -27.76 58.67 13.49
N THR A 64 -28.96 58.34 13.04
CA THR A 64 -30.12 59.23 13.04
C THR A 64 -31.08 58.81 14.15
N LYS A 65 -31.96 59.73 14.62
CA LYS A 65 -32.96 59.45 15.67
C LYS A 65 -33.95 58.30 15.35
N LYS A 66 -33.87 57.73 14.13
CA LYS A 66 -34.68 56.61 13.63
C LYS A 66 -33.90 55.32 13.41
N GLY A 67 -32.65 55.19 13.88
CA GLY A 67 -31.81 53.99 13.74
C GLY A 67 -30.50 54.25 12.99
N VAL A 68 -29.64 53.23 12.90
CA VAL A 68 -28.36 53.26 12.23
C VAL A 68 -28.61 53.14 10.71
N LYS A 69 -28.33 54.18 9.92
CA LYS A 69 -28.26 54.09 8.46
C LYS A 69 -26.82 53.98 8.00
N MET A 70 -26.44 52.84 7.39
CA MET A 70 -25.19 52.70 6.70
C MET A 70 -25.21 53.57 5.43
N VAL A 71 -24.44 54.66 5.43
CA VAL A 71 -24.36 55.58 4.29
C VAL A 71 -23.10 55.28 3.50
N LYS A 72 -23.20 54.40 2.53
CA LYS A 72 -22.19 54.08 1.52
C LYS A 72 -20.80 53.72 2.08
N ALA A 73 -20.47 52.45 2.05
CA ALA A 73 -19.08 51.99 2.19
C ALA A 73 -18.31 52.42 0.88
N VAL A 74 -17.54 53.47 0.99
CA VAL A 74 -16.61 53.82 -0.09
C VAL A 74 -15.27 53.15 0.22
N ALA A 75 -14.91 52.16 -0.56
CA ALA A 75 -13.63 51.47 -0.43
C ALA A 75 -12.52 52.50 -0.57
N ASN A 76 -11.70 52.67 0.48
CA ASN A 76 -10.49 53.50 0.42
C ASN A 76 -9.41 52.83 -0.43
N THR A 77 -8.33 53.57 -0.76
CA THR A 77 -7.22 53.05 -1.57
C THR A 77 -6.61 51.75 -1.03
N PRO A 78 -6.31 51.60 0.30
CA PRO A 78 -5.84 50.33 0.86
C PRO A 78 -6.80 49.17 0.66
N ALA A 79 -8.11 49.37 0.88
CA ALA A 79 -9.10 48.32 0.66
C ALA A 79 -9.14 47.87 -0.80
N LYS A 80 -9.10 48.82 -1.74
CA LYS A 80 -9.07 48.52 -3.19
C LYS A 80 -7.83 47.70 -3.58
N ILE A 81 -6.66 48.05 -3.04
CA ILE A 81 -5.42 47.28 -3.29
C ILE A 81 -5.54 45.85 -2.74
N LEU A 82 -6.01 45.69 -1.50
CA LEU A 82 -6.15 44.38 -0.89
C LEU A 82 -7.18 43.48 -1.61
N PHE A 83 -8.34 44.03 -1.97
CA PHE A 83 -9.34 43.28 -2.77
C PHE A 83 -8.82 43.00 -4.19
N GLY A 84 -8.03 43.91 -4.78
CA GLY A 84 -7.31 43.66 -6.04
C GLY A 84 -6.32 42.51 -5.93
N ALA A 85 -5.57 42.42 -4.82
CA ALA A 85 -4.62 41.34 -4.55
C ALA A 85 -5.36 39.98 -4.33
N ILE A 86 -6.50 39.97 -3.64
CA ILE A 86 -7.36 38.77 -3.51
C ILE A 86 -7.84 38.32 -4.89
N GLY A 87 -8.32 39.28 -5.71
CA GLY A 87 -8.71 38.98 -7.10
C GLY A 87 -7.55 38.41 -7.92
N ALA A 88 -6.33 38.94 -7.73
CA ALA A 88 -5.13 38.40 -8.39
C ALA A 88 -4.83 36.95 -7.96
N CYS A 89 -4.97 36.61 -6.68
CA CYS A 89 -4.80 35.23 -6.21
C CYS A 89 -5.79 34.28 -6.91
N ILE A 90 -7.07 34.67 -7.01
CA ILE A 90 -8.12 33.87 -7.69
C ILE A 90 -7.78 33.73 -9.18
N ILE A 91 -7.35 34.81 -9.82
CA ILE A 91 -6.95 34.80 -11.24
C ILE A 91 -5.74 33.86 -11.46
N ILE A 92 -4.76 33.88 -10.57
CA ILE A 92 -3.59 32.99 -10.64
C ILE A 92 -4.02 31.51 -10.54
N ILE A 93 -4.94 31.19 -9.63
CA ILE A 93 -5.48 29.82 -9.53
C ILE A 93 -6.15 29.42 -10.86
N LEU A 94 -7.08 30.25 -11.37
CA LEU A 94 -7.82 29.94 -12.60
C LEU A 94 -6.91 29.85 -13.84
N ILE A 95 -6.00 30.80 -14.00
CA ILE A 95 -5.06 30.79 -15.14
C ILE A 95 -4.07 29.61 -14.98
N GLY A 96 -3.60 29.34 -13.76
CA GLY A 96 -2.68 28.24 -13.50
C GLY A 96 -3.28 26.88 -13.82
N ASP A 97 -4.55 26.68 -13.47
CA ASP A 97 -5.29 25.46 -13.78
C ASP A 97 -5.53 25.30 -15.29
N ILE A 98 -6.05 26.37 -15.95
CA ILE A 98 -6.26 26.37 -17.41
C ILE A 98 -4.95 26.17 -18.17
N ALA A 99 -3.89 26.87 -17.76
CA ALA A 99 -2.60 26.78 -18.42
C ALA A 99 -1.95 25.39 -18.23
N GLY A 100 -2.27 24.68 -17.14
CA GLY A 100 -1.84 23.31 -16.88
C GLY A 100 -2.75 22.24 -17.50
N ALA A 101 -3.83 22.60 -18.16
CA ALA A 101 -4.83 21.63 -18.63
C ALA A 101 -4.26 20.62 -19.64
N LYS A 102 -4.77 19.38 -19.56
CA LYS A 102 -4.40 18.25 -20.45
C LYS A 102 -4.59 18.58 -21.93
N LEU A 103 -5.55 19.48 -22.25
CA LEU A 103 -5.79 19.98 -23.61
C LEU A 103 -4.53 20.57 -24.27
N PHE A 104 -3.74 21.31 -23.52
CA PHE A 104 -2.55 21.99 -24.03
C PHE A 104 -1.26 21.19 -23.85
N HIS A 105 -1.26 20.24 -22.92
CA HIS A 105 -0.06 19.52 -22.49
C HIS A 105 -0.20 17.99 -22.54
N ALA A 106 -1.05 17.43 -23.39
CA ALA A 106 -1.31 15.99 -23.47
C ALA A 106 -0.02 15.15 -23.51
N LYS A 107 0.94 15.52 -24.36
CA LYS A 107 2.23 14.83 -24.45
C LYS A 107 3.07 14.96 -23.17
N GLY A 108 2.99 16.09 -22.49
CA GLY A 108 3.67 16.32 -21.21
C GLY A 108 3.14 15.38 -20.14
N TYR A 109 1.81 15.27 -20.03
CA TYR A 109 1.16 14.32 -19.11
C TYR A 109 1.52 12.87 -19.44
N ALA A 110 1.44 12.49 -20.71
CA ALA A 110 1.77 11.14 -21.16
C ALA A 110 3.26 10.75 -20.98
N SER A 111 4.13 11.68 -20.68
CA SER A 111 5.56 11.44 -20.47
C SER A 111 5.99 11.45 -18.99
N ILE A 112 5.04 11.61 -18.06
CA ILE A 112 5.35 11.67 -16.62
C ILE A 112 5.80 10.30 -16.12
N LEU A 113 5.00 9.26 -16.38
CA LEU A 113 5.37 7.88 -16.13
C LEU A 113 5.90 7.27 -17.44
N LYS A 114 7.15 6.86 -17.43
CA LYS A 114 7.77 6.18 -18.57
C LYS A 114 7.60 4.68 -18.36
N THR A 115 7.00 4.03 -19.34
CA THR A 115 6.84 2.58 -19.35
C THR A 115 7.80 1.93 -20.34
N GLU A 116 8.41 0.82 -19.96
CA GLU A 116 9.23 -0.01 -20.80
C GLU A 116 8.55 -1.35 -21.01
N ASP A 117 8.66 -1.89 -22.24
CA ASP A 117 8.07 -3.19 -22.58
C ASP A 117 9.01 -4.32 -22.11
N TYR A 118 8.45 -5.29 -21.40
CA TYR A 118 9.16 -6.46 -20.87
C TYR A 118 8.43 -7.75 -21.24
N GLU A 119 9.20 -8.84 -21.34
CA GLU A 119 8.63 -10.19 -21.45
C GLU A 119 8.38 -10.73 -20.02
N PHE A 120 7.13 -11.11 -19.75
CA PHE A 120 6.67 -11.51 -18.43
C PHE A 120 7.49 -12.67 -17.84
N SER A 121 7.76 -13.70 -18.63
CA SER A 121 8.49 -14.89 -18.21
C SER A 121 9.97 -14.65 -17.91
N GLU A 122 10.55 -13.56 -18.45
CA GLU A 122 11.95 -13.19 -18.23
C GLU A 122 12.11 -12.25 -17.03
N ASP A 123 11.12 -11.39 -16.78
CA ASP A 123 11.18 -10.36 -15.75
C ASP A 123 10.53 -10.78 -14.41
N ILE A 124 9.48 -11.60 -14.45
CA ILE A 124 8.83 -12.15 -13.27
C ILE A 124 9.31 -13.57 -13.03
N ASN A 125 10.09 -13.76 -11.99
CA ASN A 125 10.60 -15.05 -11.61
C ASN A 125 9.48 -16.09 -11.43
N GLN A 126 9.76 -17.31 -11.86
CA GLN A 126 8.82 -18.41 -11.63
C GLN A 126 8.59 -18.62 -10.14
N GLN A 127 7.31 -18.66 -9.72
CA GLN A 127 6.96 -18.81 -8.33
C GLN A 127 7.31 -20.23 -7.84
N THR A 128 8.27 -20.30 -6.95
CA THR A 128 8.71 -21.56 -6.33
C THR A 128 8.38 -21.61 -4.84
N ALA A 129 8.31 -20.45 -4.17
CA ALA A 129 8.01 -20.33 -2.75
C ALA A 129 6.68 -19.59 -2.55
N LEU A 130 5.67 -20.29 -2.07
CA LEU A 130 4.34 -19.71 -1.80
C LEU A 130 4.36 -18.71 -0.64
N SER A 131 5.37 -18.78 0.22
CA SER A 131 5.61 -17.86 1.33
C SER A 131 5.92 -16.41 0.94
N MET A 132 6.06 -16.15 -0.37
CA MET A 132 6.30 -14.80 -0.90
C MET A 132 5.03 -14.15 -1.46
N ILE A 133 3.89 -14.84 -1.46
CA ILE A 133 2.65 -14.34 -2.08
C ILE A 133 1.80 -13.63 -1.01
N ALA A 134 1.76 -12.31 -1.06
CA ALA A 134 0.93 -11.50 -0.16
C ALA A 134 -0.54 -11.54 -0.58
N LEU A 135 -1.31 -12.47 -0.04
CA LEU A 135 -2.74 -12.67 -0.37
C LEU A 135 -3.71 -11.91 0.53
N MET A 136 -3.21 -11.21 1.54
CA MET A 136 -4.06 -10.53 2.50
C MET A 136 -4.36 -9.10 2.07
N ASP A 137 -5.64 -8.78 1.93
CA ASP A 137 -6.09 -7.40 1.77
C ASP A 137 -6.00 -6.60 3.09
N THR A 138 -6.06 -5.28 2.97
CA THR A 138 -5.95 -4.36 4.11
C THR A 138 -7.06 -4.56 5.13
N ASN A 139 -8.30 -4.86 4.71
CA ASN A 139 -9.42 -5.10 5.62
C ASN A 139 -9.20 -6.34 6.51
N SER A 140 -8.59 -7.39 5.96
CA SER A 140 -8.22 -8.59 6.72
C SER A 140 -7.09 -8.29 7.71
N ALA A 141 -6.09 -7.49 7.32
CA ALA A 141 -5.02 -7.04 8.20
C ALA A 141 -5.56 -6.20 9.37
N ILE A 142 -6.48 -5.26 9.10
CA ILE A 142 -7.15 -4.45 10.13
C ILE A 142 -7.85 -5.36 11.16
N ARG A 143 -8.57 -6.38 10.71
CA ARG A 143 -9.28 -7.32 11.62
C ARG A 143 -8.32 -8.11 12.49
N LEU A 144 -7.23 -8.61 11.90
CA LEU A 144 -6.21 -9.36 12.63
C LEU A 144 -5.50 -8.48 13.66
N GLY A 145 -5.07 -7.29 13.28
CA GLY A 145 -4.41 -6.35 14.17
C GLY A 145 -5.31 -5.88 15.32
N ASN A 146 -6.58 -5.59 15.02
CA ASN A 146 -7.56 -5.24 16.07
C ASN A 146 -7.80 -6.41 17.04
N ARG A 147 -7.82 -7.65 16.56
CA ARG A 147 -7.94 -8.85 17.41
C ARG A 147 -6.71 -9.01 18.30
N GLU A 148 -5.53 -8.81 17.75
CA GLU A 148 -4.27 -8.90 18.50
C GLU A 148 -4.23 -7.89 19.64
N ILE A 149 -4.46 -6.59 19.36
CA ILE A 149 -4.47 -5.55 20.38
C ILE A 149 -5.65 -5.70 21.35
N GLY A 150 -6.80 -6.19 20.88
CA GLY A 150 -7.96 -6.51 21.73
C GLY A 150 -7.67 -7.55 22.81
N SER A 151 -6.68 -8.43 22.59
CA SER A 151 -6.22 -9.43 23.57
C SER A 151 -5.35 -8.79 24.69
N LEU A 152 -4.78 -7.59 24.46
CA LEU A 152 -3.83 -6.92 25.34
C LEU A 152 -4.54 -5.87 26.22
N SER A 153 -5.00 -6.28 27.40
CA SER A 153 -5.85 -5.47 28.30
C SER A 153 -5.26 -4.11 28.67
N ASP A 154 -3.93 -4.01 28.74
CA ASP A 154 -3.22 -2.79 29.12
C ASP A 154 -3.18 -1.76 28.00
N LEU A 155 -3.27 -2.21 26.75
CA LEU A 155 -3.18 -1.38 25.55
C LEU A 155 -4.56 -0.96 25.02
N VAL A 156 -5.50 -1.89 24.91
CA VAL A 156 -6.82 -1.70 24.29
C VAL A 156 -7.63 -0.54 24.89
N SER A 157 -7.38 -0.18 26.15
CA SER A 157 -8.06 0.95 26.79
C SER A 157 -7.42 2.31 26.51
N GLN A 158 -6.23 2.36 25.95
CA GLN A 158 -5.42 3.56 25.74
C GLN A 158 -5.14 3.85 24.26
N TYR A 159 -5.05 2.80 23.44
CA TYR A 159 -4.64 2.87 22.07
C TYR A 159 -5.58 2.04 21.19
N ASP A 160 -5.76 2.48 19.96
CA ASP A 160 -6.38 1.75 18.85
C ASP A 160 -5.29 1.43 17.81
N VAL A 161 -5.49 0.41 16.97
CA VAL A 161 -4.66 0.23 15.78
C VAL A 161 -5.08 1.28 14.74
N SER A 162 -4.14 1.86 14.01
CA SER A 162 -4.51 2.67 12.85
C SER A 162 -5.09 1.78 11.76
N ASP A 163 -6.05 2.29 11.01
CA ASP A 163 -6.61 1.59 9.86
C ASP A 163 -5.69 1.71 8.61
N ASP A 164 -4.66 2.58 8.70
CA ASP A 164 -3.65 2.76 7.67
C ASP A 164 -2.56 1.69 7.82
N TYR A 165 -2.57 0.74 6.91
CA TYR A 165 -1.56 -0.33 6.82
C TYR A 165 -0.70 -0.11 5.58
N SER A 166 0.60 0.00 5.78
CA SER A 166 1.57 -0.02 4.69
C SER A 166 1.97 -1.45 4.37
N GLN A 167 2.07 -1.76 3.08
CA GLN A 167 2.67 -3.00 2.60
C GLN A 167 4.16 -2.74 2.42
N ILE A 168 5.00 -3.52 3.09
CA ILE A 168 6.47 -3.39 3.02
C ILE A 168 7.11 -4.73 2.67
N ASP A 169 8.32 -4.68 2.14
CA ASP A 169 9.23 -5.83 2.09
C ASP A 169 10.25 -5.68 3.21
N ARG A 170 10.23 -6.57 4.17
CA ARG A 170 11.17 -6.56 5.27
C ARG A 170 12.02 -7.82 5.27
N ASN A 171 13.33 -7.67 5.06
CA ASN A 171 14.28 -8.79 4.96
C ASN A 171 13.86 -9.83 3.88
N GLY A 172 13.26 -9.40 2.76
CA GLY A 172 12.79 -10.24 1.68
C GLY A 172 11.48 -10.97 1.95
N ALA A 173 10.70 -10.52 2.95
CA ALA A 173 9.38 -11.06 3.26
C ALA A 173 8.33 -9.94 3.30
N PRO A 174 7.20 -10.10 2.58
CA PRO A 174 6.13 -9.11 2.58
C PRO A 174 5.48 -9.04 3.97
N GLN A 175 5.30 -7.83 4.48
CA GLN A 175 4.58 -7.55 5.73
C GLN A 175 3.61 -6.39 5.56
N LYS A 176 2.54 -6.38 6.36
CA LYS A 176 1.69 -5.20 6.53
C LYS A 176 1.91 -4.64 7.93
N VAL A 177 2.29 -3.37 8.02
CA VAL A 177 2.57 -2.72 9.30
C VAL A 177 1.64 -1.55 9.54
N SER A 178 1.22 -1.38 10.80
CA SER A 178 0.40 -0.25 11.21
C SER A 178 0.73 0.17 12.64
N ALA A 179 0.90 1.47 12.83
CA ALA A 179 1.17 2.02 14.15
C ALA A 179 -0.08 1.99 15.04
N LEU A 180 0.12 1.89 16.35
CA LEU A 180 -0.94 2.23 17.28
C LEU A 180 -1.17 3.75 17.29
N ARG A 181 -2.41 4.14 17.58
CA ARG A 181 -2.83 5.54 17.74
C ARG A 181 -3.46 5.76 19.11
N TYR A 182 -3.37 6.99 19.63
CA TYR A 182 -4.05 7.33 20.87
C TYR A 182 -5.58 7.27 20.70
N ALA A 183 -6.27 6.59 21.59
CA ALA A 183 -7.73 6.52 21.63
C ALA A 183 -8.35 7.85 22.14
N GLY A 184 -7.87 8.99 21.59
CA GLY A 184 -8.36 10.34 21.85
C GLY A 184 -7.50 11.20 22.78
N PHE A 185 -7.92 12.48 22.91
CA PHE A 185 -7.16 13.54 23.56
C PHE A 185 -6.68 13.21 24.98
N PHE A 186 -7.56 12.69 25.84
CA PHE A 186 -7.19 12.40 27.23
C PHE A 186 -6.20 11.24 27.37
N LYS A 187 -6.25 10.30 26.43
CA LYS A 187 -5.30 9.20 26.37
C LYS A 187 -3.92 9.69 25.93
N TRP A 188 -3.87 10.56 24.92
CA TRP A 188 -2.65 11.25 24.55
C TRP A 188 -2.10 12.08 25.72
N TRP A 189 -2.94 12.90 26.39
CA TRP A 189 -2.49 13.75 27.49
C TRP A 189 -1.84 12.96 28.63
N GLY A 190 -2.40 11.80 28.97
CA GLY A 190 -1.86 10.90 30.01
C GLY A 190 -0.57 10.18 29.61
N ASN A 191 -0.38 9.92 28.32
CA ASN A 191 0.74 9.11 27.80
C ASN A 191 1.75 9.90 26.94
N ARG A 192 1.58 11.21 26.76
CA ARG A 192 2.37 12.05 25.84
C ARG A 192 3.89 12.00 26.07
N ASP A 193 4.32 11.77 27.30
CA ASP A 193 5.75 11.72 27.66
C ASP A 193 6.36 10.34 27.33
N LYS A 194 5.54 9.29 27.40
CA LYS A 194 5.94 7.92 27.08
C LYS A 194 5.87 7.62 25.57
N GLY A 195 4.93 8.25 24.88
CA GLY A 195 4.65 7.99 23.48
C GLY A 195 3.77 6.76 23.26
N VAL A 196 3.51 6.44 22.00
CA VAL A 196 2.83 5.23 21.53
C VAL A 196 3.79 4.05 21.67
N PRO A 197 3.43 2.96 22.36
CA PRO A 197 4.39 1.96 22.83
C PRO A 197 4.79 0.91 21.77
N GLY A 198 4.18 0.91 20.58
CA GLY A 198 4.46 -0.10 19.57
C GLY A 198 3.60 0.00 18.35
N TYR A 199 3.70 -1.01 17.51
CA TYR A 199 2.96 -1.16 16.26
C TYR A 199 2.51 -2.61 16.08
N VAL A 200 1.65 -2.85 15.10
CA VAL A 200 1.22 -4.18 14.69
C VAL A 200 1.92 -4.53 13.38
N ALA A 201 2.52 -5.71 13.33
CA ALA A 201 3.02 -6.34 12.12
C ALA A 201 2.13 -7.52 11.77
N VAL A 202 1.65 -7.58 10.56
CA VAL A 202 0.79 -8.65 10.04
C VAL A 202 1.54 -9.37 8.94
N ASP A 203 1.65 -10.68 9.07
CA ASP A 203 2.13 -11.55 8.02
C ASP A 203 0.98 -11.85 7.05
N PRO A 204 1.05 -11.35 5.79
CA PRO A 204 -0.03 -11.56 4.82
C PRO A 204 -0.08 -12.99 4.25
N VAL A 205 0.95 -13.79 4.50
CA VAL A 205 1.07 -15.18 4.03
C VAL A 205 0.53 -16.13 5.10
N GLU A 206 1.07 -16.06 6.32
CA GLU A 206 0.65 -16.92 7.44
C GLU A 206 -0.66 -16.45 8.07
N GLN A 207 -1.15 -15.27 7.72
CA GLN A 207 -2.40 -14.66 8.22
C GLN A 207 -2.43 -14.52 9.75
N ASN A 208 -1.31 -14.15 10.32
CA ASN A 208 -1.18 -13.81 11.73
C ASN A 208 -0.83 -12.33 11.93
N ALA A 209 -0.98 -11.85 13.16
CA ALA A 209 -0.64 -10.49 13.54
C ALA A 209 0.07 -10.51 14.89
N ASP A 210 1.17 -9.78 14.96
CA ASP A 210 2.00 -9.65 16.16
C ASP A 210 2.06 -8.20 16.62
N TYR A 211 1.95 -8.00 17.91
CA TYR A 211 2.24 -6.71 18.53
C TYR A 211 3.74 -6.57 18.78
N VAL A 212 4.37 -5.61 18.12
CA VAL A 212 5.79 -5.27 18.31
C VAL A 212 5.91 -4.13 19.31
N LYS A 213 6.46 -4.43 20.47
CA LYS A 213 6.71 -3.44 21.51
C LYS A 213 8.03 -2.73 21.28
N LEU A 214 8.02 -1.40 21.29
CA LEU A 214 9.19 -0.56 21.16
C LEU A 214 9.88 -0.33 22.52
N GLU A 215 11.19 -0.23 22.52
CA GLU A 215 11.96 0.18 23.71
C GLU A 215 11.67 1.65 24.06
N LYS A 216 11.54 2.51 23.05
CA LYS A 216 11.22 3.92 23.16
C LYS A 216 9.94 4.23 22.39
N GLY A 217 8.93 4.72 23.07
CA GLY A 217 7.63 5.01 22.45
C GLY A 217 7.67 6.18 21.46
N MET A 218 6.79 6.11 20.45
CA MET A 218 6.63 7.13 19.42
C MET A 218 5.84 8.32 19.97
N ARG A 219 6.46 9.48 20.03
CA ARG A 219 5.87 10.71 20.55
C ARG A 219 5.27 11.60 19.46
N TYR A 220 5.86 11.56 18.27
CA TYR A 220 5.46 12.34 17.10
C TYR A 220 4.67 11.45 16.14
N VAL A 221 3.36 11.42 16.32
CA VAL A 221 2.45 10.56 15.58
C VAL A 221 1.24 11.36 15.07
N PRO A 222 0.52 10.92 14.02
CA PRO A 222 -0.65 11.63 13.51
C PRO A 222 -1.78 11.82 14.55
N SER A 223 -1.88 10.90 15.51
CA SER A 223 -2.88 10.95 16.59
C SER A 223 -2.48 11.79 17.80
N ALA A 224 -1.28 12.38 17.80
CA ALA A 224 -0.82 13.27 18.86
C ALA A 224 -1.40 14.68 18.67
N TYR A 225 -1.20 15.53 19.67
CA TYR A 225 -1.73 16.89 19.67
C TYR A 225 -0.62 17.92 19.88
N PHE A 226 -0.93 19.16 19.52
CA PHE A 226 -0.02 20.31 19.64
C PHE A 226 1.32 20.08 18.94
N ASN A 227 2.43 20.28 19.62
CA ASN A 227 3.78 20.25 19.03
C ASN A 227 4.29 18.82 18.75
N THR A 228 3.60 17.79 19.23
CA THR A 228 3.91 16.38 18.94
C THR A 228 3.02 15.79 17.85
N ASP A 229 2.10 16.56 17.29
CA ASP A 229 1.39 16.21 16.06
C ASP A 229 2.40 16.12 14.90
N LEU A 230 2.41 14.99 14.22
CA LEU A 230 3.42 14.68 13.21
C LEU A 230 3.37 15.62 12.02
N GLU A 231 2.19 15.89 11.46
CA GLU A 231 2.03 16.78 10.30
C GLU A 231 2.55 18.19 10.62
N ARG A 232 2.26 18.68 11.83
CA ARG A 232 2.77 19.96 12.30
C ARG A 232 4.29 19.95 12.46
N ASN A 233 4.85 18.85 13.00
CA ASN A 233 6.29 18.69 13.10
C ASN A 233 6.96 18.77 11.73
N ILE A 234 6.46 18.02 10.76
CA ILE A 234 6.95 18.05 9.36
C ILE A 234 6.81 19.45 8.77
N ARG A 235 5.64 20.09 8.93
CA ARG A 235 5.37 21.41 8.36
C ARG A 235 6.30 22.49 8.89
N PHE A 236 6.67 22.42 10.17
CA PHE A 236 7.59 23.40 10.76
C PHE A 236 9.05 23.17 10.33
N HIS A 237 9.45 21.94 10.03
CA HIS A 237 10.78 21.67 9.46
C HIS A 237 10.81 21.99 7.96
N TYR A 238 9.73 21.70 7.23
CA TYR A 238 9.63 21.86 5.77
C TYR A 238 8.44 22.72 5.35
N PRO A 239 8.46 24.03 5.63
CA PRO A 239 7.30 24.91 5.43
C PRO A 239 6.86 25.06 3.99
N THR A 240 7.73 24.76 3.02
CA THR A 240 7.45 24.88 1.58
C THR A 240 7.16 23.54 0.90
N ALA A 241 7.33 22.40 1.59
CA ALA A 241 7.06 21.10 1.03
C ALA A 241 5.54 20.91 0.81
N ILE A 242 5.16 20.39 -0.34
CA ILE A 242 3.81 19.91 -0.60
C ILE A 242 3.86 18.41 -0.35
N PHE A 243 3.27 17.94 0.73
CA PHE A 243 3.22 16.52 1.08
C PHE A 243 1.77 16.10 1.36
N GLY A 244 1.48 14.83 1.09
CA GLY A 244 0.19 14.19 1.35
C GLY A 244 0.09 13.60 2.74
N ASN A 245 -0.74 12.58 2.89
CA ASN A 245 -0.81 11.79 4.11
C ASN A 245 0.55 11.15 4.40
N THR A 246 0.82 10.98 5.69
CA THR A 246 1.98 10.20 6.13
C THR A 246 1.57 8.76 6.32
N HIS A 247 2.42 7.83 5.93
CA HIS A 247 2.24 6.41 6.18
C HIS A 247 3.34 5.88 7.10
N PHE A 248 3.07 4.75 7.72
CA PHE A 248 3.95 4.15 8.72
C PHE A 248 4.75 3.01 8.10
N GLU A 249 6.07 3.04 8.26
CA GLU A 249 6.97 1.97 7.86
C GLU A 249 7.96 1.62 8.96
N VAL A 250 8.66 0.50 8.79
CA VAL A 250 9.73 0.09 9.68
C VAL A 250 10.95 -0.31 8.86
N ASP A 251 12.14 -0.01 9.40
CA ASP A 251 13.39 -0.46 8.78
C ASP A 251 13.63 -1.97 9.00
N GLU A 252 14.72 -2.50 8.46
CA GLU A 252 15.10 -3.92 8.57
C GLU A 252 15.28 -4.38 10.02
N GLU A 253 15.68 -3.47 10.92
CA GLU A 253 15.85 -3.72 12.35
C GLU A 253 14.53 -3.63 13.13
N GLY A 254 13.46 -3.09 12.51
CA GLY A 254 12.14 -2.91 13.11
C GLY A 254 11.99 -1.57 13.84
N ASN A 255 12.85 -0.59 13.56
CA ASN A 255 12.66 0.77 14.06
C ASN A 255 11.54 1.47 13.28
N PRO A 256 10.67 2.22 13.97
CA PRO A 256 9.50 2.85 13.37
C PRO A 256 9.87 4.17 12.68
N TYR A 257 9.24 4.43 11.53
CA TYR A 257 9.31 5.69 10.83
C TYR A 257 7.94 6.09 10.27
N TYR A 258 7.78 7.39 10.05
CA TYR A 258 6.71 7.92 9.21
C TYR A 258 7.32 8.54 7.97
N VAL A 259 6.75 8.18 6.83
CA VAL A 259 7.18 8.65 5.52
C VAL A 259 6.12 9.58 4.96
N ALA A 260 6.53 10.75 4.47
CA ALA A 260 5.67 11.72 3.82
C ALA A 260 6.20 11.99 2.41
N SER A 261 5.48 11.52 1.40
CA SER A 261 5.83 11.76 -0.01
C SER A 261 5.70 13.24 -0.36
N VAL A 262 6.77 13.81 -0.93
CA VAL A 262 6.82 15.22 -1.30
C VAL A 262 6.53 15.39 -2.77
N TYR A 263 5.40 16.02 -3.05
CA TYR A 263 4.90 16.24 -4.41
C TYR A 263 5.55 17.42 -5.10
N THR A 264 5.58 17.32 -6.42
CA THR A 264 5.93 18.41 -7.34
C THR A 264 5.02 18.35 -8.56
N TYR A 265 4.97 19.46 -9.31
CA TYR A 265 4.15 19.58 -10.51
C TYR A 265 5.05 19.80 -11.74
N LYS A 266 4.89 18.95 -12.74
CA LYS A 266 5.70 19.01 -13.97
C LYS A 266 5.12 19.94 -15.03
N ILE A 267 3.82 20.30 -14.93
CA ILE A 267 3.08 21.01 -15.97
C ILE A 267 2.38 22.22 -15.36
N GLY A 268 2.84 23.42 -15.75
CA GLY A 268 2.26 24.66 -15.24
C GLY A 268 2.42 24.82 -13.73
N LEU A 269 1.43 25.41 -13.08
CA LEU A 269 1.46 25.59 -11.62
C LEU A 269 0.90 24.39 -10.85
N PHE A 270 -0.12 23.70 -11.40
CA PHE A 270 -0.91 22.72 -10.63
C PHE A 270 -1.11 21.41 -11.38
N GLY A 271 -0.53 21.22 -12.58
CA GLY A 271 -0.74 20.04 -13.41
C GLY A 271 0.44 19.07 -13.38
N GLY A 272 0.15 17.79 -13.69
CA GLY A 272 1.16 16.75 -13.81
C GLY A 272 1.88 16.49 -12.49
N ASP A 273 1.11 16.19 -11.45
CA ASP A 273 1.63 15.86 -10.13
C ASP A 273 2.45 14.56 -10.16
N THR A 274 3.56 14.60 -9.43
CA THR A 274 4.47 13.46 -9.22
C THR A 274 5.25 13.70 -7.92
N VAL A 275 5.94 12.66 -7.47
CA VAL A 275 6.81 12.74 -6.29
C VAL A 275 8.22 13.18 -6.72
N LYS A 276 8.85 14.02 -5.91
CA LYS A 276 10.26 14.43 -6.08
C LYS A 276 11.19 13.87 -5.01
N GLY A 277 10.62 13.32 -3.91
CA GLY A 277 11.34 12.79 -2.78
C GLY A 277 10.41 12.51 -1.63
N ALA A 278 10.94 12.11 -0.51
CA ALA A 278 10.21 11.84 0.72
C ALA A 278 10.84 12.51 1.94
N ILE A 279 10.03 12.84 2.93
CA ILE A 279 10.46 13.25 4.27
C ILE A 279 10.24 12.03 5.16
N ILE A 280 11.32 11.53 5.75
CA ILE A 280 11.32 10.39 6.67
C ILE A 280 11.51 10.93 8.08
N CYS A 281 10.58 10.60 8.97
CA CYS A 281 10.57 11.09 10.34
C CYS A 281 10.71 9.94 11.35
N ASP A 282 11.66 10.06 12.29
CA ASP A 282 11.72 9.21 13.48
C ASP A 282 10.66 9.69 14.49
N PRO A 283 9.58 8.92 14.71
CA PRO A 283 8.50 9.34 15.60
C PRO A 283 8.90 9.33 17.08
N THR A 284 10.03 8.75 17.44
CA THR A 284 10.47 8.67 18.84
C THR A 284 11.09 9.97 19.33
N ASN A 285 11.73 10.74 18.43
CA ASN A 285 12.44 11.97 18.75
C ASN A 285 11.92 13.20 17.98
N GLY A 286 11.28 12.99 16.81
CA GLY A 286 10.72 14.03 15.94
C GLY A 286 11.71 14.56 14.90
N ASP A 287 12.87 13.95 14.76
CA ASP A 287 13.81 14.28 13.69
C ASP A 287 13.21 13.88 12.34
N CYS A 288 13.31 14.77 11.35
CA CYS A 288 12.77 14.56 10.01
C CYS A 288 13.81 14.97 8.97
N ASP A 289 14.16 14.06 8.07
CA ASP A 289 15.11 14.27 7.00
C ASP A 289 14.43 14.13 5.62
N TYR A 290 14.83 14.99 4.67
CA TYR A 290 14.36 14.94 3.29
C TYR A 290 15.36 14.21 2.42
N TYR A 291 14.84 13.31 1.57
CA TYR A 291 15.59 12.56 0.57
C TYR A 291 14.99 12.79 -0.82
N ASP A 292 15.83 13.05 -1.82
CA ASP A 292 15.41 12.96 -3.22
C ASP A 292 15.14 11.49 -3.59
N VAL A 293 14.26 11.21 -4.58
CA VAL A 293 13.85 9.84 -4.96
C VAL A 293 15.05 8.89 -5.12
N ALA A 294 16.14 9.35 -5.72
CA ALA A 294 17.33 8.53 -5.93
C ALA A 294 18.16 8.22 -4.66
N GLU A 295 17.88 8.94 -3.57
CA GLU A 295 18.62 8.83 -2.29
C GLU A 295 17.77 8.19 -1.18
N ILE A 296 16.53 7.83 -1.47
CA ILE A 296 15.62 7.19 -0.50
C ILE A 296 16.22 5.84 -0.08
N PRO A 297 16.30 5.56 1.23
CA PRO A 297 16.75 4.27 1.73
C PRO A 297 15.97 3.10 1.14
N ALA A 298 16.64 1.96 0.91
CA ALA A 298 16.06 0.79 0.27
C ALA A 298 14.94 0.11 1.08
N TRP A 299 14.88 0.34 2.39
CA TRP A 299 13.82 -0.19 3.25
C TRP A 299 12.51 0.61 3.18
N VAL A 300 12.49 1.77 2.50
CA VAL A 300 11.26 2.54 2.28
C VAL A 300 10.60 2.06 1.02
N ASP A 301 9.41 1.52 1.14
CA ASP A 301 8.68 0.91 0.03
C ASP A 301 7.65 1.84 -0.61
N ASP A 302 6.88 2.59 0.19
CA ASP A 302 5.75 3.38 -0.31
C ASP A 302 6.10 4.88 -0.44
N VAL A 303 6.65 5.26 -1.59
CA VAL A 303 6.97 6.65 -1.93
C VAL A 303 6.00 7.22 -2.97
N PHE A 304 5.64 6.40 -3.95
CA PHE A 304 4.63 6.71 -4.96
C PHE A 304 3.40 5.86 -4.66
N ASP A 305 2.36 6.46 -4.12
CA ASP A 305 1.13 5.73 -3.84
C ASP A 305 0.49 5.16 -5.12
N GLY A 306 -0.24 4.05 -4.98
CA GLY A 306 -0.80 3.33 -6.12
C GLY A 306 -1.82 4.15 -6.91
N GLU A 307 -2.57 5.06 -6.27
CA GLU A 307 -3.51 5.94 -6.97
C GLU A 307 -2.78 6.95 -7.86
N LEU A 308 -1.66 7.48 -7.39
CA LEU A 308 -0.83 8.37 -8.21
C LEU A 308 -0.25 7.63 -9.40
N LEU A 309 0.28 6.43 -9.21
CA LEU A 309 0.89 5.63 -10.27
C LEU A 309 -0.13 5.20 -11.33
N THR A 310 -1.28 4.71 -10.94
CA THR A 310 -2.38 4.35 -11.86
C THR A 310 -2.90 5.56 -12.62
N LYS A 311 -3.06 6.70 -11.94
CA LYS A 311 -3.42 7.99 -12.55
C LYS A 311 -2.38 8.46 -13.58
N GLN A 312 -1.10 8.32 -13.27
CA GLN A 312 -0.02 8.68 -14.20
C GLN A 312 0.03 7.73 -15.40
N TYR A 313 -0.21 6.42 -15.20
CA TYR A 313 -0.34 5.49 -16.30
C TYR A 313 -1.54 5.81 -17.20
N ASN A 314 -2.69 6.13 -16.62
CA ASN A 314 -3.87 6.54 -17.39
C ASN A 314 -3.58 7.77 -18.26
N TRP A 315 -2.76 8.72 -17.77
CA TRP A 315 -2.29 9.82 -18.64
C TRP A 315 -1.43 9.32 -19.80
N THR A 316 -0.55 8.36 -19.56
CA THR A 316 0.29 7.75 -20.60
C THR A 316 -0.57 7.01 -21.63
N GLY A 317 -1.48 6.17 -21.17
CA GLY A 317 -2.33 5.35 -22.02
C GLY A 317 -3.38 6.13 -22.80
N GLU A 318 -4.02 7.12 -22.18
CA GLU A 318 -5.07 7.91 -22.80
C GLU A 318 -4.52 9.02 -23.71
N LEU A 319 -3.49 9.76 -23.25
CA LEU A 319 -3.04 10.99 -23.88
C LEU A 319 -1.85 10.80 -24.82
N GLY A 320 -1.25 9.61 -24.86
CA GLY A 320 -0.09 9.31 -25.70
C GLY A 320 -0.30 9.66 -27.18
N ASN A 321 -1.51 9.45 -27.70
CA ASN A 321 -1.92 9.80 -29.07
C ASN A 321 -2.60 11.18 -29.17
N GLY A 322 -2.49 12.01 -28.14
CA GLY A 322 -2.97 13.38 -28.09
C GLY A 322 -4.39 13.55 -27.54
N PHE A 323 -4.66 14.74 -26.99
CA PHE A 323 -5.92 15.07 -26.32
C PHE A 323 -7.19 14.81 -27.15
N TRP A 324 -7.21 15.26 -28.40
CA TRP A 324 -8.39 15.09 -29.26
C TRP A 324 -8.66 13.63 -29.60
N ASN A 325 -7.59 12.82 -29.72
CA ASN A 325 -7.75 11.38 -29.89
C ASN A 325 -8.35 10.73 -28.65
N SER A 326 -7.91 11.10 -27.46
CA SER A 326 -8.44 10.53 -26.20
C SER A 326 -9.95 10.84 -26.02
N LEU A 327 -10.41 11.99 -26.53
CA LEU A 327 -11.79 12.42 -26.38
C LEU A 327 -12.73 11.83 -27.44
N PHE A 328 -12.31 11.81 -28.70
CA PHE A 328 -13.18 11.47 -29.84
C PHE A 328 -12.80 10.16 -30.54
N GLY A 329 -11.53 9.97 -30.89
CA GLY A 329 -11.08 8.84 -31.69
C GLY A 329 -10.80 7.58 -30.88
N LYS A 330 -10.30 7.76 -29.66
CA LYS A 330 -9.90 6.71 -28.71
C LYS A 330 -8.98 5.62 -29.29
N LYS A 331 -8.37 5.89 -30.45
CA LYS A 331 -7.53 4.92 -31.15
C LYS A 331 -6.25 4.67 -30.39
N GLY A 332 -6.05 3.41 -29.95
CA GLY A 332 -4.89 2.99 -29.17
C GLY A 332 -4.85 3.59 -27.77
N CYS A 333 -5.97 4.12 -27.26
CA CYS A 333 -6.09 4.56 -25.88
C CYS A 333 -6.28 3.36 -24.95
N LYS A 334 -5.54 3.37 -23.87
CA LYS A 334 -5.52 2.34 -22.84
C LYS A 334 -5.72 2.98 -21.47
N LYS A 335 -6.24 2.23 -20.52
CA LYS A 335 -6.37 2.64 -19.11
C LYS A 335 -6.14 1.43 -18.19
N CYS A 336 -5.84 1.70 -16.92
CA CYS A 336 -5.87 0.67 -15.88
C CYS A 336 -7.29 0.10 -15.76
N THR A 337 -7.40 -1.16 -15.33
CA THR A 337 -8.67 -1.76 -14.92
C THR A 337 -9.24 -0.98 -13.74
N GLU A 338 -10.56 -0.90 -13.67
CA GLU A 338 -11.27 -0.11 -12.67
C GLU A 338 -12.35 -0.97 -12.00
N THR A 339 -12.48 -0.82 -10.67
CA THR A 339 -13.58 -1.41 -9.91
C THR A 339 -14.53 -0.32 -9.44
N TYR A 340 -15.83 -0.61 -9.42
CA TYR A 340 -16.84 0.31 -8.95
C TYR A 340 -16.79 0.40 -7.42
N ASN A 341 -16.46 1.58 -6.91
CA ASN A 341 -16.55 1.88 -5.48
C ASN A 341 -17.97 2.38 -5.15
N SER A 342 -18.69 1.56 -4.40
CA SER A 342 -20.08 1.89 -4.02
C SER A 342 -20.18 2.97 -2.94
N GLU A 343 -19.12 3.26 -2.20
CA GLU A 343 -19.12 4.31 -1.17
C GLU A 343 -19.03 5.70 -1.79
N ASP A 344 -18.19 5.85 -2.81
CA ASP A 344 -17.97 7.12 -3.51
C ASP A 344 -18.80 7.26 -4.80
N GLU A 345 -19.57 6.23 -5.16
CA GLU A 345 -20.38 6.16 -6.38
C GLU A 345 -19.55 6.42 -7.67
N ASN A 346 -18.28 6.01 -7.70
CA ASN A 346 -17.38 6.19 -8.83
C ASN A 346 -16.57 4.92 -9.13
N TYR A 347 -15.94 4.90 -10.31
CA TYR A 347 -14.95 3.89 -10.66
C TYR A 347 -13.56 4.36 -10.22
N VAL A 348 -12.83 3.52 -9.52
CA VAL A 348 -11.45 3.74 -9.10
C VAL A 348 -10.55 2.69 -9.75
N ALA A 349 -9.33 3.07 -10.09
CA ALA A 349 -8.35 2.12 -10.55
C ALA A 349 -8.05 1.13 -9.42
N ASP A 350 -8.10 -0.16 -9.75
CA ASP A 350 -7.79 -1.22 -8.81
C ASP A 350 -6.37 -1.73 -9.07
N TYR A 351 -5.67 -2.09 -8.00
CA TYR A 351 -4.31 -2.59 -8.09
C TYR A 351 -3.99 -3.52 -6.93
N GLY A 352 -3.10 -4.46 -7.19
CA GLY A 352 -2.53 -5.35 -6.19
C GLY A 352 -1.05 -5.06 -5.96
N TYR A 353 -0.46 -5.79 -5.04
CA TYR A 353 0.95 -5.66 -4.68
C TYR A 353 1.72 -6.92 -5.03
N VAL A 354 2.93 -6.73 -5.53
CA VAL A 354 3.89 -7.80 -5.80
C VAL A 354 5.23 -7.40 -5.20
N ALA A 355 5.84 -8.27 -4.41
CA ALA A 355 7.21 -8.09 -3.98
C ALA A 355 8.14 -8.55 -5.11
N LYS A 356 9.04 -7.67 -5.56
CA LYS A 356 9.99 -7.95 -6.63
C LYS A 356 11.29 -7.20 -6.38
N ASP A 357 12.39 -7.93 -6.39
CA ASP A 357 13.75 -7.40 -6.25
C ASP A 357 13.99 -6.61 -4.95
N GLY A 358 13.29 -6.96 -3.84
CA GLY A 358 13.40 -6.30 -2.54
C GLY A 358 12.62 -4.99 -2.43
N ASP A 359 11.69 -4.72 -3.35
CA ASP A 359 10.79 -3.57 -3.35
C ASP A 359 9.33 -4.04 -3.49
N ILE A 360 8.42 -3.19 -3.08
CA ILE A 360 6.99 -3.37 -3.36
C ILE A 360 6.62 -2.69 -4.67
N TRP A 361 6.02 -3.46 -5.56
CA TRP A 361 5.49 -3.01 -6.83
C TRP A 361 3.97 -3.09 -6.81
N ILE A 362 3.30 -2.09 -7.32
CA ILE A 362 1.88 -2.24 -7.68
C ILE A 362 1.78 -2.93 -9.03
N TYR A 363 0.76 -3.75 -9.21
CA TYR A 363 0.36 -4.23 -10.52
C TYR A 363 -1.11 -3.95 -10.77
N THR A 364 -1.48 -3.75 -12.03
CA THR A 364 -2.87 -3.62 -12.48
C THR A 364 -2.99 -4.07 -13.92
N GLY A 365 -4.14 -4.63 -14.26
CA GLY A 365 -4.49 -4.93 -15.63
C GLY A 365 -4.66 -3.66 -16.46
N ILE A 366 -4.40 -3.77 -17.75
CA ILE A 366 -4.56 -2.70 -18.71
C ILE A 366 -5.60 -3.11 -19.72
N THR A 367 -6.64 -2.30 -19.86
CA THR A 367 -7.74 -2.52 -20.79
C THR A 367 -7.87 -1.38 -21.81
N SER A 368 -8.71 -1.60 -22.83
CA SER A 368 -9.14 -0.54 -23.74
C SER A 368 -10.06 0.46 -23.02
N VAL A 369 -10.00 1.73 -23.40
CA VAL A 369 -10.94 2.75 -22.88
C VAL A 369 -12.40 2.53 -23.28
N ASN A 370 -12.73 1.45 -23.99
CA ASN A 370 -14.09 1.08 -24.39
C ASN A 370 -14.74 0.04 -23.45
N ASP A 371 -14.18 -0.19 -22.27
CA ASP A 371 -14.69 -1.09 -21.22
C ASP A 371 -14.89 -2.55 -21.69
N ASP A 372 -13.87 -3.13 -22.28
CA ASP A 372 -13.84 -4.56 -22.56
C ASP A 372 -13.44 -5.30 -21.26
N ALA A 373 -14.15 -6.37 -20.91
CA ALA A 373 -13.84 -7.26 -19.79
C ALA A 373 -12.58 -8.14 -20.06
N SER A 374 -11.60 -7.56 -20.76
CA SER A 374 -10.38 -8.24 -21.17
C SER A 374 -9.20 -7.32 -21.02
N ASN A 375 -8.14 -7.82 -20.40
CA ASN A 375 -6.86 -7.17 -20.39
C ASN A 375 -6.14 -7.30 -21.73
N ILE A 376 -5.49 -6.23 -22.15
CA ILE A 376 -4.56 -6.20 -23.28
C ILE A 376 -3.11 -6.23 -22.81
N GLY A 377 -2.89 -6.23 -21.52
CA GLY A 377 -1.59 -6.26 -20.86
C GLY A 377 -1.70 -6.01 -19.37
N PHE A 378 -0.56 -5.95 -18.73
CA PHE A 378 -0.38 -5.56 -17.34
C PHE A 378 0.69 -4.49 -17.23
N ILE A 379 0.63 -3.73 -16.13
CA ILE A 379 1.73 -2.88 -15.72
C ILE A 379 2.14 -3.22 -14.30
N LEU A 380 3.44 -3.30 -14.07
CA LEU A 380 4.04 -3.29 -12.74
C LEU A 380 4.77 -1.97 -12.56
N VAL A 381 4.57 -1.32 -11.42
CA VAL A 381 5.26 -0.06 -11.12
C VAL A 381 5.84 -0.13 -9.71
N ASN A 382 7.14 0.11 -9.61
CA ASN A 382 7.87 0.18 -8.36
C ASN A 382 7.42 1.41 -7.55
N GLN A 383 6.94 1.21 -6.32
CA GLN A 383 6.43 2.29 -5.48
C GLN A 383 7.54 3.19 -4.91
N ARG A 384 8.80 2.74 -4.84
CA ARG A 384 9.91 3.57 -4.38
C ARG A 384 10.51 4.43 -5.49
N THR A 385 10.65 3.90 -6.72
CA THR A 385 11.39 4.54 -7.82
C THR A 385 10.52 5.07 -8.95
N SER A 386 9.25 4.64 -9.05
CA SER A 386 8.35 4.81 -10.20
C SER A 386 8.84 4.14 -11.49
N GLU A 387 9.74 3.17 -11.44
CA GLU A 387 10.08 2.31 -12.58
C GLU A 387 8.85 1.51 -13.00
N ALA A 388 8.56 1.46 -14.30
CA ALA A 388 7.31 0.90 -14.79
C ALA A 388 7.53 -0.07 -15.95
N HIS A 389 7.15 -1.33 -15.74
CA HIS A 389 7.26 -2.44 -16.69
C HIS A 389 5.88 -2.77 -17.28
N TYR A 390 5.76 -2.75 -18.59
CA TYR A 390 4.54 -3.13 -19.29
C TYR A 390 4.71 -4.50 -19.95
N TYR A 391 3.73 -5.37 -19.74
CA TYR A 391 3.68 -6.73 -20.32
C TYR A 391 2.48 -6.85 -21.25
N SER A 392 2.74 -7.16 -22.52
CA SER A 392 1.71 -7.31 -23.55
C SER A 392 1.10 -8.72 -23.52
N ILE A 393 0.21 -8.97 -22.57
CA ILE A 393 -0.45 -10.27 -22.37
C ILE A 393 -1.96 -10.03 -22.38
N ALA A 394 -2.64 -10.60 -23.39
CA ALA A 394 -4.09 -10.56 -23.47
C ALA A 394 -4.69 -11.67 -22.59
N GLY A 395 -5.73 -11.35 -21.85
CA GLY A 395 -6.37 -12.31 -20.97
C GLY A 395 -7.60 -11.76 -20.23
N ALA A 396 -8.04 -12.48 -19.22
CA ALA A 396 -9.08 -12.01 -18.32
C ALA A 396 -8.57 -10.82 -17.48
N ASP A 397 -9.45 -9.87 -17.22
CA ASP A 397 -9.21 -8.87 -16.19
C ASP A 397 -9.37 -9.49 -14.79
N GLU A 398 -8.96 -8.75 -13.77
CA GLU A 398 -9.00 -9.18 -12.37
C GLU A 398 -10.44 -9.51 -11.94
N ASN A 399 -11.43 -8.70 -12.35
CA ASN A 399 -12.84 -8.91 -12.02
C ASN A 399 -13.40 -10.19 -12.67
N SER A 400 -13.02 -10.48 -13.91
CA SER A 400 -13.38 -11.72 -14.61
C SER A 400 -12.77 -12.94 -13.93
N ALA A 401 -11.51 -12.84 -13.49
CA ALA A 401 -10.84 -13.91 -12.75
C ALA A 401 -11.47 -14.14 -11.37
N MET A 402 -11.82 -13.07 -10.65
CA MET A 402 -12.56 -13.16 -9.37
C MET A 402 -13.91 -13.85 -9.57
N SER A 403 -14.65 -13.45 -10.60
CA SER A 403 -15.93 -14.07 -10.96
C SER A 403 -15.80 -15.55 -11.32
N ALA A 404 -14.72 -15.92 -12.02
CA ALA A 404 -14.44 -17.32 -12.35
C ALA A 404 -14.17 -18.16 -11.07
N ALA A 405 -13.35 -17.64 -10.16
CA ALA A 405 -13.06 -18.30 -8.88
C ALA A 405 -14.32 -18.44 -7.99
N GLU A 406 -15.17 -17.40 -7.95
CA GLU A 406 -16.45 -17.43 -7.23
C GLU A 406 -17.43 -18.43 -7.86
N GLY A 407 -17.40 -18.58 -9.19
CA GLY A 407 -18.21 -19.53 -9.95
C GLY A 407 -17.95 -20.98 -9.56
N GLU A 408 -16.70 -21.37 -9.29
CA GLU A 408 -16.31 -22.72 -8.85
C GLU A 408 -16.92 -23.13 -7.51
N VAL A 409 -17.31 -22.15 -6.70
CA VAL A 409 -17.86 -22.39 -5.35
C VAL A 409 -19.16 -21.63 -5.12
N GLN A 410 -19.93 -21.42 -6.18
CA GLN A 410 -21.15 -20.60 -6.18
C GLN A 410 -22.15 -20.99 -5.07
N GLU A 411 -22.28 -22.29 -4.77
CA GLU A 411 -23.15 -22.77 -3.72
C GLU A 411 -22.78 -22.32 -2.29
N LYS A 412 -21.52 -21.87 -2.10
CA LYS A 412 -21.01 -21.42 -0.80
C LYS A 412 -21.16 -19.91 -0.61
N GLY A 413 -21.35 -19.15 -1.69
CA GLY A 413 -21.50 -17.69 -1.66
C GLY A 413 -20.27 -16.96 -1.13
N TYR A 414 -19.08 -17.49 -1.39
CA TYR A 414 -17.84 -16.86 -1.01
C TYR A 414 -17.50 -15.73 -1.98
N GLN A 415 -16.78 -14.72 -1.50
CA GLN A 415 -16.32 -13.58 -2.27
C GLN A 415 -14.80 -13.63 -2.45
N ALA A 416 -14.33 -13.39 -3.66
CA ALA A 416 -12.92 -13.33 -3.97
C ALA A 416 -12.30 -12.01 -3.46
N SER A 417 -11.06 -12.08 -2.97
CA SER A 417 -10.23 -10.89 -2.79
C SER A 417 -9.67 -10.44 -4.14
N PHE A 418 -9.20 -9.19 -4.23
CA PHE A 418 -8.37 -8.78 -5.36
C PHE A 418 -7.17 -9.73 -5.48
N PRO A 419 -6.85 -10.23 -6.70
CA PRO A 419 -5.83 -11.25 -6.87
C PRO A 419 -4.41 -10.69 -6.75
N SER A 420 -3.44 -11.55 -6.45
CA SER A 420 -2.02 -11.32 -6.69
C SER A 420 -1.60 -11.99 -8.00
N LEU A 421 -0.67 -11.36 -8.73
CA LEU A 421 -0.16 -11.89 -10.00
C LEU A 421 1.16 -12.63 -9.77
N ILE A 422 1.24 -13.88 -10.22
CA ILE A 422 2.44 -14.73 -10.13
C ILE A 422 2.76 -15.39 -11.45
N ASN A 423 3.98 -15.91 -11.59
CA ASN A 423 4.40 -16.70 -12.73
C ASN A 423 4.41 -18.20 -12.37
N VAL A 424 3.60 -19.01 -13.07
CA VAL A 424 3.57 -20.47 -12.95
C VAL A 424 3.78 -21.10 -14.32
N TYR A 425 4.91 -21.77 -14.54
CA TYR A 425 5.30 -22.35 -15.83
C TYR A 425 5.25 -21.36 -17.00
N ASP A 426 5.84 -20.18 -16.78
CA ASP A 426 5.86 -19.06 -17.73
C ASP A 426 4.46 -18.56 -18.14
N LYS A 427 3.45 -18.85 -17.30
CA LYS A 427 2.08 -18.39 -17.46
C LYS A 427 1.71 -17.42 -16.36
N PRO A 428 1.17 -16.24 -16.70
CA PRO A 428 0.63 -15.32 -15.71
C PRO A 428 -0.59 -15.96 -15.05
N THR A 429 -0.57 -15.97 -13.73
CA THR A 429 -1.56 -16.64 -12.92
C THR A 429 -2.03 -15.70 -11.82
N TYR A 430 -3.33 -15.55 -11.69
CA TYR A 430 -3.95 -14.88 -10.56
C TYR A 430 -4.09 -15.83 -9.38
N VAL A 431 -3.70 -15.37 -8.19
CA VAL A 431 -3.90 -16.09 -6.92
C VAL A 431 -4.71 -15.21 -5.99
N MET A 432 -5.74 -15.77 -5.38
CA MET A 432 -6.65 -15.03 -4.50
C MET A 432 -7.20 -15.90 -3.38
N VAL A 433 -7.75 -15.26 -2.37
CA VAL A 433 -8.50 -15.93 -1.30
C VAL A 433 -9.99 -15.75 -1.51
N LEU A 434 -10.76 -16.77 -1.13
CA LEU A 434 -12.22 -16.76 -1.13
C LEU A 434 -12.71 -16.68 0.33
N LYS A 435 -13.49 -15.66 0.64
CA LYS A 435 -13.95 -15.31 1.98
C LYS A 435 -15.44 -15.50 2.15
N ASP A 436 -15.86 -15.88 3.35
CA ASP A 436 -17.28 -15.87 3.71
C ASP A 436 -17.79 -14.43 3.97
N ALA A 437 -19.09 -14.30 4.19
CA ALA A 437 -19.74 -13.02 4.49
C ALA A 437 -19.20 -12.31 5.75
N SER A 438 -18.46 -13.02 6.62
CA SER A 438 -17.77 -12.45 7.77
C SER A 438 -16.35 -11.98 7.44
N GLY A 439 -15.89 -12.17 6.17
CA GLY A 439 -14.56 -11.84 5.70
C GLY A 439 -13.47 -12.82 6.18
N ILE A 440 -13.85 -14.03 6.59
CA ILE A 440 -12.91 -15.08 6.97
C ILE A 440 -12.54 -15.87 5.73
N VAL A 441 -11.23 -16.05 5.50
CA VAL A 441 -10.70 -16.89 4.41
C VAL A 441 -11.16 -18.32 4.58
N LYS A 442 -11.73 -18.91 3.53
CA LYS A 442 -12.25 -20.27 3.48
C LYS A 442 -11.53 -21.13 2.45
N LEU A 443 -11.16 -20.56 1.34
CA LEU A 443 -10.47 -21.24 0.24
C LEU A 443 -9.44 -20.32 -0.38
N TYR A 444 -8.51 -20.92 -1.10
CA TYR A 444 -7.60 -20.28 -2.01
C TYR A 444 -8.01 -20.64 -3.45
N ALA A 445 -7.82 -19.72 -4.38
CA ALA A 445 -8.11 -19.93 -5.79
C ALA A 445 -6.94 -19.49 -6.66
N MET A 446 -6.71 -20.22 -7.75
CA MET A 446 -5.78 -19.86 -8.80
C MET A 446 -6.49 -19.88 -10.14
N VAL A 447 -6.27 -18.83 -10.95
CA VAL A 447 -6.91 -18.64 -12.26
C VAL A 447 -5.85 -18.29 -13.28
N ASN A 448 -5.83 -18.99 -14.40
CA ASN A 448 -4.94 -18.66 -15.51
C ASN A 448 -5.42 -17.39 -16.20
N VAL A 449 -4.51 -16.43 -16.39
CA VAL A 449 -4.86 -15.14 -17.00
C VAL A 449 -5.27 -15.28 -18.46
N GLU A 450 -4.53 -16.06 -19.24
CA GLU A 450 -4.78 -16.25 -20.67
C GLU A 450 -6.01 -17.15 -20.92
N GLN A 451 -6.27 -18.09 -20.00
CA GLN A 451 -7.35 -19.09 -20.10
C GLN A 451 -8.10 -19.15 -18.76
N TYR A 452 -8.98 -18.20 -18.51
CA TYR A 452 -9.69 -18.04 -17.23
C TYR A 452 -10.61 -19.20 -16.85
N ASN A 453 -10.85 -20.16 -17.75
CA ASN A 453 -11.50 -21.43 -17.47
C ASN A 453 -10.58 -22.44 -16.78
N ILE A 454 -9.27 -22.20 -16.74
CA ILE A 454 -8.33 -22.98 -15.95
C ILE A 454 -8.33 -22.37 -14.54
N VAL A 455 -9.19 -22.92 -13.69
CA VAL A 455 -9.41 -22.47 -12.30
C VAL A 455 -9.23 -23.63 -11.36
N THR A 456 -8.62 -23.39 -10.20
CA THR A 456 -8.58 -24.39 -9.12
C THR A 456 -8.90 -23.72 -7.79
N THR A 457 -9.53 -24.48 -6.90
CA THR A 457 -9.78 -24.05 -5.52
C THR A 457 -9.37 -25.15 -4.54
N ALA A 458 -8.82 -24.75 -3.38
CA ALA A 458 -8.50 -25.66 -2.28
C ALA A 458 -8.57 -24.95 -0.93
N SER A 459 -8.58 -25.76 0.15
CA SER A 459 -8.64 -25.24 1.52
C SER A 459 -7.34 -24.64 2.04
N ASN A 460 -6.23 -24.95 1.41
CA ASN A 460 -4.92 -24.35 1.66
C ASN A 460 -4.22 -24.00 0.34
N LEU A 461 -3.20 -23.16 0.44
CA LEU A 461 -2.51 -22.61 -0.73
C LEU A 461 -1.67 -23.67 -1.45
N ASP A 462 -0.99 -24.56 -0.72
CA ASP A 462 -0.12 -25.60 -1.28
C ASP A 462 -0.92 -26.60 -2.14
N ASP A 463 -2.06 -27.06 -1.62
CA ASP A 463 -2.96 -27.93 -2.39
C ASP A 463 -3.52 -27.23 -3.63
N CYS A 464 -3.88 -25.95 -3.49
CA CYS A 464 -4.37 -25.15 -4.61
C CYS A 464 -3.30 -25.04 -5.71
N PHE A 465 -2.07 -24.73 -5.31
CA PHE A 465 -0.94 -24.61 -6.23
C PHE A 465 -0.58 -25.93 -6.91
N SER A 466 -0.57 -27.03 -6.15
CA SER A 466 -0.29 -28.38 -6.69
C SER A 466 -1.34 -28.82 -7.71
N LYS A 467 -2.64 -28.62 -7.39
CA LYS A 467 -3.74 -28.88 -8.34
C LYS A 467 -3.62 -28.02 -9.58
N TYR A 468 -3.35 -26.71 -9.40
CA TYR A 468 -3.23 -25.79 -10.50
C TYR A 468 -2.08 -26.17 -11.46
N LYS A 469 -0.90 -26.54 -10.91
CA LYS A 469 0.23 -27.02 -11.74
C LYS A 469 -0.14 -28.24 -12.58
N LYS A 470 -0.88 -29.20 -12.01
CA LYS A 470 -1.35 -30.38 -12.75
C LYS A 470 -2.30 -29.97 -13.88
N LEU A 471 -3.26 -29.10 -13.58
CA LEU A 471 -4.25 -28.65 -14.55
C LEU A 471 -3.61 -27.84 -15.71
N VAL A 472 -2.66 -26.97 -15.42
CA VAL A 472 -1.92 -26.21 -16.46
C VAL A 472 -1.09 -27.15 -17.34
N LYS A 473 -0.40 -28.16 -16.75
CA LYS A 473 0.32 -29.18 -17.51
C LYS A 473 -0.59 -30.03 -18.41
N ALA A 474 -1.81 -30.30 -17.96
CA ALA A 474 -2.84 -31.00 -18.74
C ALA A 474 -3.54 -30.14 -19.80
N GLY A 475 -3.14 -28.85 -19.93
CA GLY A 475 -3.74 -27.93 -20.90
C GLY A 475 -5.17 -27.50 -20.56
N GLY A 476 -5.57 -27.63 -19.29
CA GLY A 476 -6.91 -27.29 -18.80
C GLY A 476 -7.93 -28.42 -18.92
N ASP A 477 -7.52 -29.64 -19.26
CA ASP A 477 -8.38 -30.81 -19.33
C ASP A 477 -8.38 -31.51 -17.95
N GLU A 478 -9.45 -31.34 -17.18
CA GLU A 478 -9.61 -31.97 -15.88
C GLU A 478 -9.68 -33.51 -15.96
N ASP A 479 -10.21 -34.04 -17.04
CA ASP A 479 -10.27 -35.50 -17.27
C ASP A 479 -8.89 -36.08 -17.60
N ALA A 480 -7.93 -35.26 -18.03
CA ALA A 480 -6.55 -35.68 -18.29
C ALA A 480 -5.67 -35.61 -17.02
N VAL A 481 -6.15 -35.07 -15.94
CA VAL A 481 -5.48 -35.06 -14.63
C VAL A 481 -5.70 -36.44 -14.00
N ASP A 482 -4.68 -37.31 -14.13
CA ASP A 482 -4.70 -38.64 -13.50
C ASP A 482 -4.71 -38.51 -11.97
N ASP A 483 -5.85 -38.81 -11.35
CA ASP A 483 -6.03 -38.85 -9.89
C ASP A 483 -5.20 -39.97 -9.21
N GLY A 484 -4.43 -40.73 -10.01
CA GLY A 484 -3.67 -41.88 -9.56
C GLY A 484 -2.40 -41.60 -8.79
N ASP A 485 -1.95 -40.34 -8.72
CA ASP A 485 -0.70 -40.00 -8.03
C ASP A 485 -0.93 -38.95 -6.93
N THR A 486 -1.36 -39.45 -5.75
CA THR A 486 -1.51 -38.64 -4.54
C THR A 486 -0.17 -38.31 -3.83
N ASN A 487 0.96 -38.49 -4.51
CA ASN A 487 2.31 -38.28 -3.96
C ASN A 487 3.15 -37.35 -4.84
N ASP A 488 2.61 -36.16 -5.21
CA ASP A 488 3.48 -35.07 -5.71
C ASP A 488 3.65 -34.03 -4.60
N ASP A 489 4.44 -34.37 -3.60
CA ASP A 489 5.10 -33.39 -2.74
C ASP A 489 5.97 -32.52 -3.64
N GLY A 490 5.68 -31.22 -3.71
CA GLY A 490 6.28 -30.24 -4.62
C GLY A 490 7.80 -30.08 -4.55
N ASP A 491 8.49 -31.12 -4.80
CA ASP A 491 9.93 -31.18 -5.06
C ASP A 491 10.15 -32.24 -6.16
N GLU A 492 10.26 -31.86 -7.44
CA GLU A 492 10.94 -32.67 -8.44
C GLU A 492 12.44 -32.71 -8.07
N THR A 493 12.77 -33.05 -6.85
CA THR A 493 14.08 -33.57 -6.53
C THR A 493 14.19 -34.89 -7.30
N LYS A 494 15.05 -34.92 -8.29
CA LYS A 494 15.48 -36.19 -8.90
C LYS A 494 16.04 -37.01 -7.74
N LEU A 495 15.20 -37.89 -7.17
CA LEU A 495 15.63 -38.79 -6.13
C LEU A 495 16.60 -39.79 -6.76
N LYS A 496 17.72 -39.99 -6.11
CA LYS A 496 18.70 -41.01 -6.51
C LYS A 496 18.10 -42.40 -6.25
N ASP A 497 18.71 -43.41 -6.83
CA ASP A 497 18.32 -44.79 -6.57
C ASP A 497 18.28 -45.06 -5.05
N PRO A 498 17.30 -45.83 -4.55
CA PRO A 498 17.16 -46.16 -3.14
C PRO A 498 18.42 -46.81 -2.57
N VAL A 499 18.83 -46.37 -1.41
CA VAL A 499 19.98 -46.92 -0.69
C VAL A 499 19.57 -47.38 0.70
N ASP A 500 20.20 -48.47 1.18
CA ASP A 500 20.03 -48.92 2.53
C ASP A 500 21.05 -48.23 3.45
N LEU A 501 20.56 -47.56 4.50
CA LEU A 501 21.37 -46.86 5.48
C LEU A 501 21.15 -47.45 6.87
N GLU A 502 22.21 -47.51 7.67
CA GLU A 502 22.12 -47.81 9.08
C GLU A 502 22.65 -46.59 9.86
N VAL A 503 21.75 -45.93 10.62
CA VAL A 503 22.06 -44.66 11.28
C VAL A 503 21.66 -44.71 12.75
N THR A 504 22.35 -43.91 13.58
CA THR A 504 21.97 -43.65 14.98
C THR A 504 21.33 -42.28 15.07
N ILE A 505 20.14 -42.18 15.66
CA ILE A 505 19.36 -40.93 15.74
C ILE A 505 20.00 -40.00 16.76
N ALA A 506 20.39 -38.78 16.32
CA ALA A 506 20.89 -37.70 17.15
C ALA A 506 19.75 -36.72 17.55
N SER A 507 18.84 -36.39 16.64
CA SER A 507 17.65 -35.57 16.94
C SER A 507 16.40 -36.06 16.22
N ILE A 508 15.23 -35.73 16.77
CA ILE A 508 13.91 -36.00 16.16
C ILE A 508 13.09 -34.71 16.22
N GLU A 509 12.68 -34.23 15.08
CA GLU A 509 11.84 -33.04 14.98
C GLU A 509 10.55 -33.35 14.24
N TYR A 510 9.42 -32.79 14.71
CA TYR A 510 8.12 -32.91 14.08
C TYR A 510 7.78 -31.56 13.48
N VAL A 511 7.66 -31.50 12.17
CA VAL A 511 7.38 -30.28 11.42
C VAL A 511 6.05 -30.41 10.72
N ALA A 512 5.13 -29.48 10.95
CA ALA A 512 3.88 -29.42 10.21
C ALA A 512 4.09 -28.69 8.89
N ILE A 513 3.84 -29.37 7.78
CA ILE A 513 3.96 -28.82 6.42
C ILE A 513 2.67 -29.15 5.67
N GLY A 514 1.94 -28.15 5.17
CA GLY A 514 0.76 -28.34 4.34
C GLY A 514 -0.40 -29.10 5.04
N GLY A 515 -0.49 -29.02 6.36
CA GLY A 515 -1.51 -29.76 7.16
C GLY A 515 -1.09 -31.18 7.55
N ASP A 516 0.02 -31.67 7.04
CA ASP A 516 0.61 -32.96 7.40
C ASP A 516 1.78 -32.79 8.37
N THR A 517 2.01 -33.78 9.20
CA THR A 517 3.18 -33.81 10.09
C THR A 517 4.28 -34.66 9.46
N TYR A 518 5.44 -34.05 9.27
CA TYR A 518 6.65 -34.71 8.84
C TYR A 518 7.59 -34.91 10.01
N VAL A 519 8.26 -36.06 10.04
CA VAL A 519 9.30 -36.37 11.00
C VAL A 519 10.64 -36.22 10.33
N TYR A 520 11.47 -35.36 10.89
CA TYR A 520 12.88 -35.22 10.50
C TYR A 520 13.73 -35.92 11.54
N LEU A 521 14.59 -36.83 11.08
CA LEU A 521 15.56 -37.53 11.89
C LEU A 521 16.95 -37.06 11.48
N GLU A 522 17.68 -36.47 12.39
CA GLU A 522 19.11 -36.18 12.19
C GLU A 522 19.91 -37.30 12.82
N ALA A 523 20.83 -37.88 12.06
CA ALA A 523 21.72 -38.91 12.52
C ALA A 523 23.00 -38.32 13.11
N GLU A 524 23.74 -39.09 13.94
CA GLU A 524 25.01 -38.65 14.53
C GLU A 524 26.10 -38.28 13.51
N ASP A 525 25.98 -38.78 12.27
CA ASP A 525 26.89 -38.46 11.16
C ASP A 525 26.44 -37.23 10.34
N GLY A 526 25.36 -36.54 10.77
CA GLY A 526 24.77 -35.39 10.09
C GLY A 526 23.84 -35.75 8.93
N THR A 527 23.50 -37.02 8.72
CA THR A 527 22.52 -37.43 7.72
C THR A 527 21.12 -37.00 8.15
N ILE A 528 20.41 -36.28 7.28
CA ILE A 528 19.03 -35.86 7.52
C ILE A 528 18.09 -36.78 6.76
N LEU A 529 17.15 -37.40 7.49
CA LEU A 529 16.11 -38.28 6.94
C LEU A 529 14.73 -37.64 7.20
N ARG A 530 13.82 -37.81 6.25
CA ARG A 530 12.47 -37.26 6.31
C ARG A 530 11.43 -38.31 5.94
N GLN A 531 10.32 -38.36 6.68
CA GLN A 531 9.13 -39.13 6.33
C GLN A 531 7.85 -38.45 6.82
N LYS A 532 6.77 -38.56 6.06
CA LYS A 532 5.45 -38.12 6.51
C LYS A 532 4.98 -39.03 7.63
N PHE A 533 4.50 -38.48 8.74
CA PHE A 533 4.09 -39.21 9.92
C PHE A 533 2.90 -40.17 9.63
N ALA A 534 1.95 -39.70 8.79
CA ALA A 534 0.77 -40.47 8.41
C ALA A 534 1.12 -41.76 7.65
N ASP A 535 2.27 -41.81 6.96
CA ASP A 535 2.70 -42.97 6.17
C ASP A 535 3.33 -44.05 7.05
N ASN A 536 3.76 -43.71 8.27
CA ASN A 536 4.40 -44.64 9.17
C ASN A 536 4.26 -44.23 10.65
N GLU A 537 3.20 -44.67 11.32
CA GLU A 537 2.96 -44.39 12.73
C GLU A 537 4.03 -44.96 13.67
N SER A 538 4.87 -45.91 13.19
CA SER A 538 5.97 -46.44 14.02
C SER A 538 7.04 -45.42 14.38
N LEU A 539 7.10 -44.31 13.64
CA LEU A 539 8.01 -43.16 13.90
C LEU A 539 7.81 -42.62 15.34
N ILE A 540 6.61 -42.70 15.92
CA ILE A 540 6.32 -42.25 17.30
C ILE A 540 7.11 -43.04 18.35
N SER A 541 7.52 -44.26 18.01
CA SER A 541 8.25 -45.15 18.92
C SER A 541 9.77 -44.90 18.94
N LEU A 542 10.28 -44.11 18.01
CA LEU A 542 11.70 -43.78 17.89
C LEU A 542 12.15 -42.89 19.05
N ARG A 543 13.40 -43.05 19.44
CA ARG A 543 14.07 -42.25 20.48
C ARG A 543 15.48 -41.85 20.03
N ILE A 544 15.97 -40.75 20.56
CA ILE A 544 17.35 -40.32 20.39
C ILE A 544 18.25 -41.46 20.91
N GLY A 545 19.26 -41.82 20.13
CA GLY A 545 20.21 -42.91 20.39
C GLY A 545 19.74 -44.27 19.81
N ASP A 546 18.56 -44.36 19.22
CA ASP A 546 18.15 -45.60 18.54
C ASP A 546 18.96 -45.81 17.26
N LYS A 547 19.36 -47.05 17.00
CA LYS A 547 19.92 -47.46 15.72
C LYS A 547 18.80 -48.00 14.84
N ILE A 548 18.71 -47.39 13.66
CA ILE A 548 17.67 -47.72 12.67
C ILE A 548 18.28 -48.10 11.33
N LYS A 549 17.62 -49.00 10.66
CA LYS A 549 17.89 -49.34 9.25
C LYS A 549 16.81 -48.75 8.40
N VAL A 550 17.18 -47.95 7.41
CA VAL A 550 16.24 -47.30 6.52
C VAL A 550 16.60 -47.60 5.07
N ASN A 551 15.60 -47.86 4.27
CA ASN A 551 15.73 -47.74 2.81
C ASN A 551 15.24 -46.35 2.45
N ALA A 552 16.08 -45.55 1.80
CA ALA A 552 15.78 -44.15 1.54
C ALA A 552 16.40 -43.68 0.23
N GLN A 553 15.80 -42.64 -0.36
CA GLN A 553 16.24 -42.01 -1.60
C GLN A 553 16.78 -40.60 -1.27
N GLN A 554 17.97 -40.31 -1.74
CA GLN A 554 18.60 -39.01 -1.50
C GLN A 554 18.13 -37.97 -2.52
N SER A 555 17.70 -36.81 -2.03
CA SER A 555 17.41 -35.62 -2.85
C SER A 555 18.70 -34.94 -3.33
N GLU A 556 18.59 -34.04 -4.31
CA GLU A 556 19.70 -33.18 -4.74
C GLU A 556 20.20 -32.25 -3.61
N THR A 557 19.33 -31.88 -2.68
CA THR A 557 19.65 -31.07 -1.49
C THR A 557 20.32 -31.85 -0.37
N GLY A 558 20.46 -33.19 -0.52
CA GLY A 558 21.14 -34.04 0.44
C GLY A 558 20.24 -34.71 1.50
N THR A 559 18.97 -34.32 1.59
CA THR A 559 17.99 -34.96 2.49
C THR A 559 17.57 -36.34 1.96
N TYR A 560 17.42 -37.34 2.83
CA TYR A 560 16.98 -38.67 2.49
C TYR A 560 15.49 -38.85 2.81
N TYR A 561 14.71 -39.25 1.83
CA TYR A 561 13.29 -39.58 1.93
C TYR A 561 13.17 -41.07 2.27
N ILE A 562 12.60 -41.39 3.42
CA ILE A 562 12.50 -42.77 3.91
C ILE A 562 11.38 -43.50 3.17
N ASN A 563 11.71 -44.61 2.51
CA ASN A 563 10.73 -45.54 1.94
C ASN A 563 10.29 -46.58 3.02
N THR A 564 11.26 -47.18 3.71
CA THR A 564 10.99 -48.11 4.80
C THR A 564 11.97 -47.92 5.94
N ILE A 565 11.49 -48.21 7.18
CA ILE A 565 12.30 -48.08 8.39
C ILE A 565 12.10 -49.31 9.26
N SER A 566 13.17 -49.81 9.88
CA SER A 566 13.15 -50.86 10.88
C SER A 566 14.17 -50.54 12.00
N LYS A 567 13.82 -50.94 13.21
CA LYS A 567 14.64 -50.76 14.41
C LYS A 567 15.39 -52.05 14.74
#